data_05fb18ef5b4159cd0300275a3b527d1f
#
_entry.id   05fb18ef5b4159cd0300275a3b527d1f
#
_cell.length_a   1.000
_cell.length_b   1.000
_cell.length_c   1.000
_cell.angle_alpha   90.00
_cell.angle_beta   90.00
_cell.angle_gamma   90.00
#
_symmetry.space_group_name_H-M   'P 1'
#
loop_
_entity.id
_entity.type
_entity.pdbx_description
1 polymer ?
#
loop_
_entity_poly.entity_id
_entity_poly.type
_entity_poly.pdbx_seq_one_letter_code
_entity_poly.pdbx_strand_id
1 'polypeptide(L)'
;VIGYSYDIITSFVTGMMNARFEEIAQAADAPFLGGGMDEGSIGICPTMEATMFSVVAHEGRIIDGFRAMYTEMERMRRHGFTVGEFERAKQELLMYAERQYTNRNDVRNDDYAQRYLDFYAKGTPMMDAETEWQLDQQFINSLDLNTFNQIYSQLTVPNKNLVILARTPEKEGLAIPTAEQIKAVIAEVEAAEIEPYKDDTVILPLIGDDVVLKGSKV
;
A
#
# COMPACT_ATOMS: atom_id res chain seq x y z
N VAL A 1 -15.71 -4.45 -15.35
CA VAL A 1 -14.30 -4.68 -15.72
C VAL A 1 -13.42 -3.54 -15.24
N ILE A 2 -13.73 -2.27 -15.52
CA ILE A 2 -12.86 -1.13 -15.14
C ILE A 2 -12.69 -1.01 -13.62
N GLY A 3 -13.76 -1.15 -12.83
CA GLY A 3 -13.67 -1.10 -11.37
C GLY A 3 -12.79 -2.21 -10.79
N TYR A 4 -12.96 -3.42 -11.29
CA TYR A 4 -12.18 -4.58 -10.84
C TYR A 4 -10.67 -4.43 -11.12
N SER A 5 -10.32 -3.93 -12.30
CA SER A 5 -8.91 -3.64 -12.62
C SER A 5 -8.32 -2.54 -11.74
N TYR A 6 -9.14 -1.56 -11.38
CA TYR A 6 -8.74 -0.49 -10.45
C TYR A 6 -8.42 -1.06 -9.07
N ASP A 7 -9.28 -1.92 -8.52
CA ASP A 7 -9.07 -2.53 -7.21
C ASP A 7 -7.75 -3.35 -7.14
N ILE A 8 -7.41 -4.05 -8.22
CA ILE A 8 -6.14 -4.78 -8.29
C ILE A 8 -4.95 -3.79 -8.34
N ILE A 9 -5.02 -2.74 -9.15
CA ILE A 9 -3.95 -1.74 -9.25
C ILE A 9 -3.74 -1.04 -7.90
N THR A 10 -4.81 -0.65 -7.22
CA THR A 10 -4.72 -0.02 -5.89
C THR A 10 -4.11 -0.97 -4.86
N SER A 11 -4.47 -2.26 -4.91
CA SER A 11 -3.87 -3.29 -4.05
C SER A 11 -2.36 -3.43 -4.26
N PHE A 12 -1.89 -3.35 -5.52
CA PHE A 12 -0.45 -3.34 -5.82
C PHE A 12 0.26 -2.15 -5.17
N VAL A 13 -0.24 -0.95 -5.40
CA VAL A 13 0.37 0.27 -4.86
C VAL A 13 0.37 0.27 -3.36
N THR A 14 -0.79 -0.02 -2.77
CA THR A 14 -0.95 -0.07 -1.32
C THR A 14 -0.01 -1.10 -0.70
N GLY A 15 0.10 -2.29 -1.29
CA GLY A 15 1.02 -3.33 -0.84
C GLY A 15 2.48 -2.88 -0.87
N MET A 16 2.96 -2.35 -1.99
CA MET A 16 4.35 -1.88 -2.12
C MET A 16 4.66 -0.69 -1.20
N MET A 17 3.74 0.28 -1.08
CA MET A 17 3.93 1.41 -0.16
C MET A 17 3.93 0.99 1.30
N ASN A 18 3.04 0.08 1.69
CA ASN A 18 2.99 -0.43 3.06
C ASN A 18 4.26 -1.21 3.41
N ALA A 19 4.83 -1.96 2.47
CA ALA A 19 6.12 -2.61 2.67
C ALA A 19 7.25 -1.60 2.94
N ARG A 20 7.32 -0.48 2.20
CA ARG A 20 8.28 0.61 2.48
C ARG A 20 8.07 1.22 3.87
N PHE A 21 6.82 1.52 4.24
CA PHE A 21 6.51 2.08 5.56
C PHE A 21 6.88 1.12 6.69
N GLU A 22 6.68 -0.18 6.50
CA GLU A 22 7.07 -1.19 7.47
C GLU A 22 8.59 -1.28 7.62
N GLU A 23 9.34 -1.26 6.52
CA GLU A 23 10.80 -1.23 6.53
C GLU A 23 11.34 0.00 7.29
N ILE A 24 10.80 1.19 7.01
CA ILE A 24 11.18 2.42 7.71
C ILE A 24 10.86 2.32 9.19
N ALA A 25 9.71 1.77 9.57
CA ALA A 25 9.29 1.63 10.95
C ALA A 25 10.14 0.62 11.74
N GLN A 26 10.77 -0.35 11.07
CA GLN A 26 11.64 -1.35 11.68
C GLN A 26 13.10 -0.88 11.85
N ALA A 27 13.47 0.26 11.27
CA ALA A 27 14.81 0.82 11.44
C ALA A 27 15.08 1.25 12.89
N ALA A 28 16.34 1.16 13.33
CA ALA A 28 16.73 1.47 14.70
C ALA A 28 16.43 2.94 15.10
N ASP A 29 16.47 3.85 14.14
CA ASP A 29 16.20 5.28 14.28
C ASP A 29 14.91 5.70 13.54
N ALA A 30 13.93 4.79 13.48
CA ALA A 30 12.69 5.01 12.77
C ALA A 30 12.05 6.37 13.12
N PRO A 31 11.60 7.16 12.13
CA PRO A 31 10.97 8.45 12.35
C PRO A 31 9.53 8.34 12.89
N PHE A 32 8.94 7.15 12.79
CA PHE A 32 7.59 6.84 13.25
C PHE A 32 7.50 5.36 13.70
N LEU A 33 6.48 5.04 14.49
CA LEU A 33 6.24 3.70 15.04
C LEU A 33 5.59 2.74 14.02
N GLY A 34 4.93 3.29 13.04
CA GLY A 34 4.25 2.57 11.98
C GLY A 34 3.56 3.54 11.05
N GLY A 35 3.27 3.10 9.86
CA GLY A 35 2.62 3.91 8.84
C GLY A 35 2.02 3.05 7.75
N GLY A 36 1.27 3.68 6.87
CA GLY A 36 0.68 3.00 5.75
C GLY A 36 -0.03 3.94 4.79
N MET A 37 -0.34 3.36 3.66
CA MET A 37 -1.19 3.92 2.62
C MET A 37 -2.47 3.10 2.54
N ASP A 38 -3.57 3.76 2.29
CA ASP A 38 -4.87 3.15 2.02
C ASP A 38 -5.57 3.91 0.90
N GLU A 39 -6.35 3.22 0.09
CA GLU A 39 -7.19 3.82 -0.94
C GLU A 39 -8.61 3.32 -0.80
N GLY A 40 -9.56 4.23 -0.92
CA GLY A 40 -10.97 3.86 -0.89
C GLY A 40 -11.89 4.99 -0.49
N SER A 41 -13.14 4.62 -0.26
CA SER A 41 -14.15 5.58 0.19
C SER A 41 -13.82 6.12 1.57
N ILE A 42 -13.91 7.42 1.72
CA ILE A 42 -13.83 8.07 3.04
C ILE A 42 -15.06 7.62 3.82
N GLY A 43 -14.86 6.89 4.91
CA GLY A 43 -15.88 6.13 5.66
C GLY A 43 -17.21 6.78 5.99
N ILE A 44 -17.33 8.11 5.91
CA ILE A 44 -18.56 8.88 6.09
C ILE A 44 -19.18 9.32 4.75
N CYS A 45 -18.46 9.21 3.65
CA CYS A 45 -18.90 9.69 2.34
C CYS A 45 -18.60 8.64 1.26
N PRO A 46 -19.51 7.70 1.01
CA PRO A 46 -19.27 6.58 0.07
C PRO A 46 -19.12 7.02 -1.40
N THR A 47 -19.38 8.30 -1.71
CA THR A 47 -19.21 8.88 -3.05
C THR A 47 -17.88 9.61 -3.22
N MET A 48 -17.05 9.67 -2.20
CA MET A 48 -15.71 10.25 -2.26
C MET A 48 -14.66 9.17 -2.01
N GLU A 49 -13.75 9.04 -2.95
CA GLU A 49 -12.56 8.21 -2.82
C GLU A 49 -11.37 9.08 -2.48
N ALA A 50 -10.46 8.56 -1.68
CA ALA A 50 -9.23 9.23 -1.31
C ALA A 50 -8.09 8.23 -1.20
N THR A 51 -6.91 8.71 -1.58
CA THR A 51 -5.63 8.09 -1.20
C THR A 51 -5.22 8.67 0.14
N MET A 52 -5.07 7.83 1.14
CA MET A 52 -4.72 8.22 2.50
C MET A 52 -3.34 7.71 2.86
N PHE A 53 -2.50 8.60 3.34
CA PHE A 53 -1.24 8.24 4.00
C PHE A 53 -1.35 8.54 5.48
N SER A 54 -0.92 7.62 6.31
CA SER A 54 -0.98 7.78 7.76
C SER A 54 0.29 7.28 8.42
N VAL A 55 0.71 7.95 9.49
CA VAL A 55 1.81 7.50 10.34
C VAL A 55 1.48 7.71 11.80
N VAL A 56 1.95 6.80 12.63
CA VAL A 56 1.94 6.91 14.08
C VAL A 56 3.32 7.39 14.50
N ALA A 57 3.45 8.69 14.73
CA ALA A 57 4.71 9.31 15.11
C ALA A 57 5.08 8.98 16.56
N HIS A 58 6.38 9.02 16.87
CA HIS A 58 6.85 9.02 18.25
C HIS A 58 6.32 10.27 19.01
N GLU A 59 6.12 10.14 20.32
CA GLU A 59 5.65 11.24 21.17
C GLU A 59 6.54 12.47 21.00
N GLY A 60 5.93 13.62 20.69
CA GLY A 60 6.62 14.88 20.45
C GLY A 60 7.32 15.02 19.09
N ARG A 61 7.29 13.97 18.23
CA ARG A 61 7.99 13.96 16.93
C ARG A 61 7.06 13.87 15.73
N ILE A 62 5.86 14.47 15.83
CA ILE A 62 4.85 14.42 14.74
C ILE A 62 5.40 15.02 13.43
N ILE A 63 6.17 16.11 13.52
CA ILE A 63 6.78 16.76 12.35
C ILE A 63 7.79 15.84 11.65
N ASP A 64 8.58 15.09 12.41
CA ASP A 64 9.56 14.15 11.85
C ASP A 64 8.85 12.98 11.14
N GLY A 65 7.84 12.41 11.79
CA GLY A 65 7.02 11.36 11.20
C GLY A 65 6.29 11.82 9.94
N PHE A 66 5.72 13.03 9.97
CA PHE A 66 5.06 13.62 8.80
C PHE A 66 6.05 13.88 7.66
N ARG A 67 7.24 14.42 7.95
CA ARG A 67 8.30 14.64 6.97
C ARG A 67 8.70 13.33 6.28
N ALA A 68 8.94 12.29 7.05
CA ALA A 68 9.33 10.99 6.51
C ALA A 68 8.22 10.40 5.63
N MET A 69 6.96 10.43 6.09
CA MET A 69 5.80 9.99 5.31
C MET A 69 5.69 10.76 3.98
N TYR A 70 5.76 12.09 4.05
CA TYR A 70 5.61 12.94 2.86
C TYR A 70 6.79 12.76 1.89
N THR A 71 7.99 12.48 2.40
CA THR A 71 9.16 12.16 1.58
C THR A 71 8.96 10.85 0.81
N GLU A 72 8.41 9.80 1.45
CA GLU A 72 8.13 8.54 0.76
C GLU A 72 7.01 8.68 -0.28
N MET A 73 5.98 9.45 0.02
CA MET A 73 4.94 9.78 -0.95
C MET A 73 5.52 10.50 -2.18
N GLU A 74 6.39 11.50 -1.96
CA GLU A 74 7.07 12.21 -3.05
C GLU A 74 8.07 11.34 -3.80
N ARG A 75 8.78 10.43 -3.10
CA ARG A 75 9.67 9.45 -3.73
C ARG A 75 8.91 8.53 -4.69
N MET A 76 7.80 7.97 -4.23
CA MET A 76 6.92 7.15 -5.06
C MET A 76 6.42 7.96 -6.28
N ARG A 77 5.95 9.19 -6.07
CA ARG A 77 5.43 10.03 -7.15
C ARG A 77 6.48 10.35 -8.21
N ARG A 78 7.74 10.63 -7.81
CA ARG A 78 8.83 11.04 -8.71
C ARG A 78 9.50 9.87 -9.41
N HIS A 79 9.67 8.75 -8.71
CA HIS A 79 10.50 7.63 -9.15
C HIS A 79 9.73 6.34 -9.35
N GLY A 80 8.49 6.24 -8.83
CA GLY A 80 7.69 5.02 -8.89
C GLY A 80 8.25 3.92 -8.00
N PHE A 81 8.04 2.69 -8.45
CA PHE A 81 8.47 1.46 -7.80
C PHE A 81 9.58 0.79 -8.57
N THR A 82 10.37 -0.01 -7.87
CA THR A 82 11.46 -0.81 -8.45
C THR A 82 10.92 -2.13 -9.03
N VAL A 83 11.72 -2.78 -9.85
CA VAL A 83 11.39 -4.11 -10.39
C VAL A 83 11.21 -5.14 -9.27
N GLY A 84 12.07 -5.09 -8.23
CA GLY A 84 12.01 -6.02 -7.12
C GLY A 84 10.72 -5.88 -6.31
N GLU A 85 10.31 -4.66 -5.99
CA GLU A 85 9.04 -4.39 -5.30
C GLU A 85 7.85 -4.89 -6.13
N PHE A 86 7.84 -4.56 -7.41
CA PHE A 86 6.76 -4.94 -8.31
C PHE A 86 6.61 -6.46 -8.44
N GLU A 87 7.71 -7.19 -8.62
CA GLU A 87 7.69 -8.65 -8.74
C GLU A 87 7.26 -9.33 -7.44
N ARG A 88 7.68 -8.82 -6.27
CA ARG A 88 7.20 -9.33 -4.97
C ARG A 88 5.71 -9.12 -4.80
N ALA A 89 5.22 -7.90 -5.03
CA ALA A 89 3.79 -7.59 -4.96
C ALA A 89 2.96 -8.45 -5.92
N LYS A 90 3.49 -8.69 -7.14
CA LYS A 90 2.87 -9.58 -8.12
C LYS A 90 2.73 -11.00 -7.60
N GLN A 91 3.78 -11.55 -7.02
CA GLN A 91 3.76 -12.89 -6.42
C GLN A 91 2.78 -12.98 -5.24
N GLU A 92 2.75 -11.98 -4.37
CA GLU A 92 1.83 -11.93 -3.23
C GLU A 92 0.37 -11.90 -3.68
N LEU A 93 0.03 -11.09 -4.68
CA LEU A 93 -1.34 -11.03 -5.21
C LEU A 93 -1.75 -12.33 -5.90
N LEU A 94 -0.86 -12.94 -6.67
CA LEU A 94 -1.13 -14.24 -7.27
C LEU A 94 -1.35 -15.33 -6.22
N MET A 95 -0.52 -15.37 -5.16
CA MET A 95 -0.69 -16.30 -4.05
C MET A 95 -1.99 -16.02 -3.27
N TYR A 96 -2.36 -14.75 -3.10
CA TYR A 96 -3.63 -14.39 -2.47
C TYR A 96 -4.81 -14.91 -3.28
N ALA A 97 -4.84 -14.64 -4.58
CA ALA A 97 -5.89 -15.08 -5.49
C ALA A 97 -5.99 -16.63 -5.54
N GLU A 98 -4.84 -17.33 -5.59
CA GLU A 98 -4.81 -18.80 -5.53
C GLU A 98 -5.39 -19.34 -4.21
N ARG A 99 -5.06 -18.71 -3.09
CA ARG A 99 -5.60 -19.08 -1.78
C ARG A 99 -7.10 -18.87 -1.70
N GLN A 100 -7.63 -17.77 -2.25
CA GLN A 100 -9.08 -17.51 -2.31
C GLN A 100 -9.77 -18.59 -3.14
N TYR A 101 -9.23 -18.94 -4.29
CA TYR A 101 -9.76 -20.00 -5.13
C TYR A 101 -9.71 -21.38 -4.44
N THR A 102 -8.60 -21.71 -3.81
CA THR A 102 -8.44 -22.99 -3.10
C THR A 102 -9.45 -23.15 -1.96
N ASN A 103 -9.67 -22.06 -1.20
CA ASN A 103 -10.57 -22.06 -0.05
C ASN A 103 -12.03 -21.66 -0.41
N ARG A 104 -12.40 -21.64 -1.68
CA ARG A 104 -13.70 -21.15 -2.15
C ARG A 104 -14.92 -21.86 -1.54
N ASN A 105 -14.73 -23.09 -1.05
CA ASN A 105 -15.80 -23.85 -0.41
C ASN A 105 -15.92 -23.58 1.11
N ASP A 106 -14.93 -22.89 1.69
CA ASP A 106 -14.85 -22.60 3.12
C ASP A 106 -15.17 -21.12 3.43
N VAL A 107 -15.79 -20.43 2.47
CA VAL A 107 -16.19 -19.01 2.62
C VAL A 107 -17.34 -18.91 3.62
N ARG A 108 -17.25 -17.98 4.55
CA ARG A 108 -18.26 -17.75 5.57
C ARG A 108 -19.51 -17.09 4.98
N ASN A 109 -20.65 -17.32 5.61
CA ASN A 109 -21.93 -16.75 5.16
C ASN A 109 -21.97 -15.21 5.26
N ASP A 110 -21.27 -14.62 6.23
CA ASP A 110 -21.14 -13.17 6.37
C ASP A 110 -20.32 -12.54 5.24
N ASP A 111 -19.29 -13.21 4.73
CA ASP A 111 -18.54 -12.77 3.55
C ASP A 111 -19.43 -12.74 2.29
N TYR A 112 -20.27 -13.77 2.10
CA TYR A 112 -21.26 -13.75 1.03
C TYR A 112 -22.28 -12.62 1.18
N ALA A 113 -22.77 -12.40 2.39
CA ALA A 113 -23.70 -11.31 2.66
C ALA A 113 -23.07 -9.94 2.33
N GLN A 114 -21.78 -9.74 2.68
CA GLN A 114 -21.06 -8.52 2.33
C GLN A 114 -20.87 -8.36 0.81
N ARG A 115 -20.53 -9.43 0.09
CA ARG A 115 -20.43 -9.42 -1.38
C ARG A 115 -21.75 -9.02 -2.05
N TYR A 116 -22.88 -9.51 -1.54
CA TYR A 116 -24.23 -9.12 -2.03
C TYR A 116 -24.53 -7.66 -1.75
N LEU A 117 -24.15 -7.16 -0.57
CA LEU A 117 -24.31 -5.75 -0.22
C LEU A 117 -23.45 -4.84 -1.12
N ASP A 118 -22.22 -5.21 -1.38
CA ASP A 118 -21.32 -4.46 -2.25
C ASP A 118 -21.80 -4.48 -3.72
N PHE A 119 -22.30 -5.60 -4.20
CA PHE A 119 -22.95 -5.68 -5.50
C PHE A 119 -24.15 -4.72 -5.61
N TYR A 120 -25.03 -4.73 -4.62
CA TYR A 120 -26.21 -3.89 -4.63
C TYR A 120 -25.90 -2.39 -4.42
N ALA A 121 -25.04 -2.07 -3.47
CA ALA A 121 -24.77 -0.69 -3.08
C ALA A 121 -23.73 0.01 -3.97
N LYS A 122 -22.73 -0.71 -4.46
CA LYS A 122 -21.59 -0.17 -5.19
C LYS A 122 -21.53 -0.63 -6.64
N GLY A 123 -22.34 -1.63 -7.03
CA GLY A 123 -22.26 -2.23 -8.38
C GLY A 123 -21.01 -3.10 -8.59
N THR A 124 -20.35 -3.54 -7.51
CA THR A 124 -19.19 -4.42 -7.58
C THR A 124 -19.57 -5.73 -8.27
N PRO A 125 -18.90 -6.17 -9.35
CA PRO A 125 -19.26 -7.39 -10.05
C PRO A 125 -19.20 -8.61 -9.13
N MET A 126 -20.20 -9.48 -9.22
CA MET A 126 -20.17 -10.80 -8.60
C MET A 126 -19.82 -11.82 -9.65
N MET A 127 -18.74 -12.56 -9.43
CA MET A 127 -18.28 -13.64 -10.29
C MET A 127 -18.19 -14.93 -9.48
N ASP A 128 -18.25 -16.07 -10.15
CA ASP A 128 -17.89 -17.32 -9.53
C ASP A 128 -16.37 -17.40 -9.32
N ALA A 129 -15.95 -18.21 -8.36
CA ALA A 129 -14.55 -18.26 -7.93
C ALA A 129 -13.58 -18.70 -9.04
N GLU A 130 -14.03 -19.51 -9.99
CA GLU A 130 -13.22 -19.93 -11.14
C GLU A 130 -12.98 -18.77 -12.09
N THR A 131 -14.03 -18.04 -12.43
CA THR A 131 -13.95 -16.84 -13.29
C THR A 131 -13.10 -15.76 -12.64
N GLU A 132 -13.29 -15.50 -11.34
CA GLU A 132 -12.50 -14.54 -10.58
C GLU A 132 -11.00 -14.89 -10.62
N TRP A 133 -10.65 -16.14 -10.32
CA TRP A 133 -9.29 -16.65 -10.37
C TRP A 133 -8.63 -16.51 -11.75
N GLN A 134 -9.35 -16.86 -12.81
CA GLN A 134 -8.83 -16.75 -14.19
C GLN A 134 -8.59 -15.31 -14.59
N LEU A 135 -9.49 -14.40 -14.22
CA LEU A 135 -9.34 -12.96 -14.48
C LEU A 135 -8.18 -12.37 -13.69
N ASP A 136 -8.04 -12.72 -12.41
CA ASP A 136 -6.91 -12.29 -11.58
C ASP A 136 -5.58 -12.70 -12.19
N GLN A 137 -5.43 -13.97 -12.52
CA GLN A 137 -4.22 -14.48 -13.17
C GLN A 137 -3.92 -13.75 -14.48
N GLN A 138 -4.91 -13.59 -15.33
CA GLN A 138 -4.73 -12.93 -16.63
C GLN A 138 -4.33 -11.47 -16.44
N PHE A 139 -5.02 -10.74 -15.57
CA PHE A 139 -4.79 -9.31 -15.36
C PHE A 139 -3.45 -9.06 -14.68
N ILE A 140 -3.19 -9.73 -13.55
CA ILE A 140 -1.94 -9.57 -12.80
C ILE A 140 -0.72 -9.91 -13.67
N ASN A 141 -0.80 -10.97 -14.49
CA ASN A 141 0.30 -11.35 -15.39
C ASN A 141 0.48 -10.37 -16.56
N SER A 142 -0.57 -9.65 -16.95
CA SER A 142 -0.49 -8.64 -18.02
C SER A 142 0.10 -7.31 -17.59
N LEU A 143 0.21 -7.05 -16.29
CA LEU A 143 0.77 -5.80 -15.76
C LEU A 143 2.27 -5.72 -16.01
N ASP A 144 2.71 -4.56 -16.48
CA ASP A 144 4.12 -4.19 -16.59
C ASP A 144 4.44 -2.95 -15.75
N LEU A 145 5.65 -2.93 -15.18
CA LEU A 145 6.08 -1.89 -14.25
C LEU A 145 6.10 -0.49 -14.87
N ASN A 146 6.49 -0.36 -16.14
CA ASN A 146 6.61 0.97 -16.77
C ASN A 146 5.23 1.61 -16.95
N THR A 147 4.29 0.85 -17.49
CA THR A 147 2.88 1.27 -17.62
C THR A 147 2.29 1.59 -16.25
N PHE A 148 2.56 0.75 -15.26
CA PHE A 148 2.11 0.93 -13.89
C PHE A 148 2.63 2.25 -13.29
N ASN A 149 3.93 2.50 -13.33
CA ASN A 149 4.54 3.73 -12.83
C ASN A 149 4.03 4.98 -13.57
N GLN A 150 3.82 4.90 -14.89
CA GLN A 150 3.25 6.01 -15.66
C GLN A 150 1.82 6.35 -15.25
N ILE A 151 0.96 5.34 -15.09
CA ILE A 151 -0.42 5.54 -14.65
C ILE A 151 -0.42 6.20 -13.27
N TYR A 152 0.37 5.68 -12.34
CA TYR A 152 0.35 6.13 -10.96
C TYR A 152 0.93 7.53 -10.78
N SER A 153 1.97 7.90 -11.52
CA SER A 153 2.52 9.26 -11.52
C SER A 153 1.51 10.31 -11.99
N GLN A 154 0.54 9.93 -12.82
CA GLN A 154 -0.52 10.83 -13.30
C GLN A 154 -1.69 10.94 -12.30
N LEU A 155 -1.95 9.91 -11.51
CA LEU A 155 -3.00 9.90 -10.50
C LEU A 155 -2.63 10.72 -9.26
N THR A 156 -1.36 10.73 -8.89
CA THR A 156 -0.85 11.48 -7.74
C THR A 156 -0.50 12.91 -8.12
N VAL A 157 -1.49 13.80 -8.15
CA VAL A 157 -1.25 15.22 -8.42
C VAL A 157 -1.01 15.96 -7.10
N PRO A 158 0.17 16.58 -6.89
CA PRO A 158 0.47 17.29 -5.65
C PRO A 158 -0.49 18.46 -5.42
N ASN A 159 -0.87 18.64 -4.16
CA ASN A 159 -1.60 19.82 -3.66
C ASN A 159 -3.01 20.10 -4.22
N LYS A 160 -3.66 19.11 -4.86
CA LYS A 160 -5.08 19.19 -5.17
C LYS A 160 -5.89 18.41 -4.15
N ASN A 161 -6.82 19.11 -3.49
CA ASN A 161 -7.73 18.51 -2.49
C ASN A 161 -7.00 17.82 -1.32
N LEU A 162 -5.83 18.33 -0.93
CA LEU A 162 -5.06 17.78 0.18
C LEU A 162 -5.68 18.18 1.51
N VAL A 163 -5.98 17.20 2.35
CA VAL A 163 -6.40 17.38 3.74
C VAL A 163 -5.39 16.72 4.65
N ILE A 164 -4.89 17.45 5.63
CA ILE A 164 -3.95 16.93 6.63
C ILE A 164 -4.60 16.99 8.00
N LEU A 165 -4.61 15.87 8.68
CA LEU A 165 -5.13 15.73 10.03
C LEU A 165 -4.02 15.25 10.97
N ALA A 166 -3.60 16.10 11.89
CA ALA A 166 -2.70 15.74 12.98
C ALA A 166 -3.53 15.52 14.27
N ARG A 167 -3.35 14.38 14.91
CA ARG A 167 -3.97 14.04 16.19
C ARG A 167 -2.88 13.78 17.22
N THR A 168 -3.02 14.37 18.40
CA THR A 168 -2.11 14.14 19.51
C THR A 168 -2.92 14.02 20.80
N PRO A 169 -2.49 13.21 21.78
CA PRO A 169 -3.11 13.24 23.09
C PRO A 169 -2.90 14.60 23.75
N GLU A 170 -3.90 15.06 24.50
CA GLU A 170 -3.78 16.27 25.32
C GLU A 170 -2.90 15.95 26.54
N LYS A 171 -1.64 16.39 26.46
CA LYS A 171 -0.63 16.14 27.49
C LYS A 171 0.21 17.40 27.68
N GLU A 172 0.47 17.75 28.94
CA GLU A 172 1.32 18.90 29.30
C GLU A 172 2.72 18.75 28.70
N GLY A 173 3.21 19.80 28.03
CA GLY A 173 4.50 19.80 27.36
C GLY A 173 4.52 19.20 25.94
N LEU A 174 3.42 18.68 25.44
CA LEU A 174 3.29 18.20 24.07
C LEU A 174 2.78 19.33 23.16
N ALA A 175 3.64 19.79 22.25
CA ALA A 175 3.25 20.78 21.25
C ALA A 175 2.50 20.13 20.09
N ILE A 176 1.33 20.69 19.76
CA ILE A 176 0.60 20.33 18.53
C ILE A 176 1.26 21.09 17.37
N PRO A 177 1.62 20.44 16.27
CA PRO A 177 2.18 21.12 15.10
C PRO A 177 1.21 22.18 14.57
N THR A 178 1.74 23.36 14.23
CA THR A 178 0.95 24.41 13.59
C THR A 178 0.78 24.12 12.09
N ALA A 179 -0.23 24.73 11.49
CA ALA A 179 -0.44 24.63 10.05
C ALA A 179 0.76 25.17 9.25
N GLU A 180 1.43 26.20 9.77
CA GLU A 180 2.63 26.79 9.16
C GLU A 180 3.81 25.82 9.18
N GLN A 181 4.00 25.08 10.26
CA GLN A 181 5.04 24.06 10.36
C GLN A 181 4.80 22.91 9.37
N ILE A 182 3.56 22.45 9.25
CA ILE A 182 3.19 21.39 8.28
C ILE A 182 3.41 21.89 6.85
N LYS A 183 2.98 23.11 6.52
CA LYS A 183 3.20 23.70 5.18
C LYS A 183 4.69 23.88 4.87
N ALA A 184 5.50 24.25 5.87
CA ALA A 184 6.94 24.37 5.70
C ALA A 184 7.59 23.04 5.36
N VAL A 185 7.18 21.94 6.01
CA VAL A 185 7.66 20.59 5.69
C VAL A 185 7.28 20.18 4.26
N ILE A 186 6.05 20.46 3.82
CA ILE A 186 5.62 20.19 2.45
C ILE A 186 6.55 20.92 1.47
N ALA A 187 6.72 22.24 1.64
CA ALA A 187 7.56 23.05 0.76
C ALA A 187 9.03 22.58 0.76
N GLU A 188 9.57 22.20 1.93
CA GLU A 188 10.91 21.64 2.08
C GLU A 188 11.07 20.36 1.27
N VAL A 189 10.18 19.40 1.44
CA VAL A 189 10.23 18.09 0.77
C VAL A 189 10.01 18.23 -0.74
N GLU A 190 9.09 19.09 -1.17
CA GLU A 190 8.86 19.34 -2.59
C GLU A 190 10.06 20.00 -3.28
N ALA A 191 10.82 20.82 -2.57
CA ALA A 191 12.03 21.46 -3.07
C ALA A 191 13.28 20.57 -2.98
N ALA A 192 13.25 19.54 -2.13
CA ALA A 192 14.39 18.66 -1.91
C ALA A 192 14.65 17.75 -3.13
N GLU A 193 15.90 17.41 -3.34
CA GLU A 193 16.29 16.29 -4.20
C GLU A 193 16.07 14.99 -3.42
N ILE A 194 15.21 14.12 -3.95
CA ILE A 194 14.85 12.86 -3.32
C ILE A 194 15.42 11.74 -4.19
N GLU A 195 16.31 10.94 -3.60
CA GLU A 195 16.86 9.76 -4.26
C GLU A 195 15.78 8.69 -4.51
N PRO A 196 15.86 7.93 -5.61
CA PRO A 196 15.02 6.76 -5.82
C PRO A 196 15.11 5.78 -4.66
N TYR A 197 14.04 5.02 -4.43
CA TYR A 197 14.07 3.94 -3.44
C TYR A 197 15.10 2.89 -3.84
N LYS A 198 15.90 2.46 -2.87
CA LYS A 198 16.90 1.39 -3.05
C LYS A 198 16.33 0.10 -2.48
N ASP A 199 16.09 -0.84 -3.36
CA ASP A 199 15.61 -2.16 -2.99
C ASP A 199 16.80 -3.06 -2.68
N ASP A 200 17.19 -3.13 -1.41
CA ASP A 200 18.29 -3.96 -0.92
C ASP A 200 17.81 -5.38 -0.52
N THR A 201 16.57 -5.74 -0.84
CA THR A 201 16.00 -7.03 -0.51
C THR A 201 16.68 -8.15 -1.28
N VAL A 202 17.41 -9.00 -0.59
CA VAL A 202 18.03 -10.21 -1.16
C VAL A 202 17.09 -11.38 -0.93
N ILE A 203 16.52 -11.93 -2.00
CA ILE A 203 15.76 -13.16 -1.93
C ILE A 203 16.76 -14.32 -1.85
N LEU A 204 16.96 -14.81 -0.65
CA LEU A 204 17.75 -16.02 -0.42
C LEU A 204 16.85 -17.25 -0.49
N PRO A 205 17.27 -18.34 -1.13
CA PRO A 205 16.53 -19.59 -1.06
C PRO A 205 16.46 -20.05 0.39
N LEU A 206 15.29 -20.55 0.81
CA LEU A 206 15.04 -21.03 2.18
C LEU A 206 16.01 -22.14 2.60
N ILE A 207 16.47 -22.90 1.62
CA ILE A 207 17.45 -23.98 1.78
C ILE A 207 18.58 -23.66 0.80
N GLY A 208 19.80 -23.49 1.32
CA GLY A 208 20.98 -23.27 0.49
C GLY A 208 21.27 -24.48 -0.41
N ASP A 209 21.87 -24.24 -1.56
CA ASP A 209 22.23 -25.31 -2.54
C ASP A 209 23.20 -26.36 -1.97
N ASP A 210 23.86 -26.05 -0.85
CA ASP A 210 24.78 -26.92 -0.12
C ASP A 210 24.09 -27.86 0.88
N VAL A 211 22.78 -27.67 1.10
CA VAL A 211 22.02 -28.49 2.03
C VAL A 211 21.49 -29.75 1.36
N VAL A 212 22.13 -30.88 1.62
CA VAL A 212 21.62 -32.18 1.21
C VAL A 212 20.48 -32.61 2.15
N LEU A 213 19.24 -32.53 1.66
CA LEU A 213 18.07 -33.03 2.38
C LEU A 213 18.15 -34.56 2.49
N LYS A 214 18.48 -35.07 3.66
CA LYS A 214 18.32 -36.50 3.97
C LYS A 214 16.84 -36.76 4.08
N GLY A 215 16.28 -37.55 3.15
CA GLY A 215 14.88 -37.93 3.17
C GLY A 215 14.48 -38.48 4.53
N SER A 216 13.45 -37.91 5.15
CA SER A 216 12.83 -38.52 6.31
C SER A 216 12.07 -39.77 5.84
N LYS A 217 12.40 -40.93 6.41
CA LYS A 217 11.50 -42.06 6.28
C LYS A 217 10.26 -41.75 7.12
N VAL A 218 9.14 -41.60 6.45
CA VAL A 218 7.81 -41.69 7.09
C VAL A 218 7.53 -43.14 7.41
#